data_2a2dcd02799aa553828657182539e40d
#
_entry.id   2a2dcd02799aa553828657182539e40d
#
_cell.length_a   1.000
_cell.length_b   1.000
_cell.length_c   1.000
_cell.angle_alpha   90.00
_cell.angle_beta   90.00
_cell.angle_gamma   90.00
#
_symmetry.space_group_name_H-M   'P 1'
#
loop_
_entity.id
_entity.type
_entity.pdbx_description
1 polymer ?
#
loop_
_entity_poly.entity_id
_entity_poly.type
_entity_poly.pdbx_seq_one_letter_code
_entity_poly.pdbx_strand_id
1 'polypeptide(L)'
;MRLDKYLQDSRLVKRRVLARTLCDLGRVKVNARPAKASKQVQVGDLVEIDLGSHRIVVRITAMRTSARGPAFPLYEVVERAKVDQPW
;
A
#
# COMPACT_ATOMS: atom_id res chain seq x y z
N MET A 1 -9.00 -0.82 -9.37
CA MET A 1 -8.88 0.29 -8.38
C MET A 1 -7.48 0.88 -8.46
N ARG A 2 -7.37 2.18 -8.36
CA ARG A 2 -6.06 2.86 -8.36
C ARG A 2 -5.31 2.56 -7.06
N LEU A 3 -4.00 2.44 -7.17
CA LEU A 3 -3.13 2.16 -6.04
C LEU A 3 -3.26 3.21 -4.93
N ASP A 4 -3.26 4.50 -5.28
CA ASP A 4 -3.37 5.57 -4.29
C ASP A 4 -4.69 5.49 -3.52
N LYS A 5 -5.78 5.16 -4.20
CA LYS A 5 -7.08 5.00 -3.55
C LYS A 5 -7.08 3.77 -2.65
N TYR A 6 -6.51 2.66 -3.10
CA TYR A 6 -6.41 1.45 -2.30
C TYR A 6 -5.62 1.70 -1.01
N LEU A 7 -4.49 2.40 -1.11
CA LEU A 7 -3.66 2.70 0.06
C LEU A 7 -4.43 3.52 1.10
N GLN A 8 -5.26 4.46 0.65
CA GLN A 8 -6.11 5.22 1.55
C GLN A 8 -7.26 4.38 2.12
N ASP A 9 -7.96 3.65 1.27
CA ASP A 9 -9.11 2.84 1.69
C ASP A 9 -8.71 1.76 2.70
N SER A 10 -7.53 1.17 2.51
CA SER A 10 -6.99 0.16 3.42
C SER A 10 -6.43 0.76 4.71
N ARG A 11 -6.28 2.07 4.76
CA ARG A 11 -5.65 2.81 5.87
C ARG A 11 -4.18 2.50 6.08
N LEU A 12 -3.54 1.87 5.10
CA LEU A 12 -2.08 1.74 5.10
C LEU A 12 -1.41 3.10 5.04
N VAL A 13 -2.05 4.04 4.34
CA VAL A 13 -1.64 5.44 4.29
C VAL A 13 -2.86 6.28 4.63
N LYS A 14 -2.72 7.23 5.55
CA LYS A 14 -3.86 8.00 6.04
C LYS A 14 -4.51 8.87 4.98
N ARG A 15 -3.73 9.47 4.11
CA ARG A 15 -4.23 10.43 3.11
C ARG A 15 -3.82 10.01 1.72
N ARG A 16 -4.74 10.17 0.77
CA ARG A 16 -4.49 9.85 -0.63
C ARG A 16 -3.34 10.68 -1.22
N VAL A 17 -3.23 11.96 -0.80
CA VAL A 17 -2.13 12.83 -1.25
C VAL A 17 -0.78 12.25 -0.81
N LEU A 18 -0.68 11.76 0.43
CA LEU A 18 0.54 11.13 0.91
C LEU A 18 0.83 9.84 0.14
N ALA A 19 -0.20 9.05 -0.16
CA ALA A 19 -0.03 7.85 -0.96
C ALA A 19 0.55 8.18 -2.34
N ARG A 20 0.05 9.22 -2.99
CA ARG A 20 0.57 9.67 -4.28
C ARG A 20 2.02 10.11 -4.16
N THR A 21 2.35 10.86 -3.12
CA THR A 21 3.72 11.30 -2.89
C THR A 21 4.67 10.12 -2.72
N LEU A 22 4.27 9.12 -1.94
CA LEU A 22 5.09 7.92 -1.76
C LEU A 22 5.31 7.17 -3.08
N CYS A 23 4.28 7.06 -3.90
CA CYS A 23 4.41 6.46 -5.22
C CYS A 23 5.35 7.27 -6.11
N ASP A 24 5.23 8.60 -6.10
CA ASP A 24 6.08 9.48 -6.92
C ASP A 24 7.54 9.38 -6.51
N LEU A 25 7.81 9.11 -5.24
CA LEU A 25 9.16 8.93 -4.72
C LEU A 25 9.72 7.52 -4.97
N GLY A 26 8.96 6.65 -5.60
CA GLY A 26 9.38 5.28 -5.84
C GLY A 26 9.36 4.39 -4.60
N ARG A 27 8.64 4.79 -3.56
CA ARG A 27 8.61 4.08 -2.28
C ARG A 27 7.50 3.04 -2.19
N VAL A 28 6.67 2.92 -3.22
CA VAL A 28 5.60 1.93 -3.27
C VAL A 28 5.84 1.02 -4.46
N LYS A 29 5.86 -0.29 -4.21
CA LYS A 29 6.03 -1.30 -5.25
C LYS A 29 4.82 -2.20 -5.29
N VAL A 30 4.46 -2.63 -6.48
CA VAL A 30 3.43 -3.64 -6.70
C VAL A 30 4.09 -4.81 -7.40
N ASN A 31 3.98 -5.99 -6.79
CA ASN A 31 4.62 -7.22 -7.30
C ASN A 31 6.11 -7.00 -7.58
N ALA A 32 6.78 -6.36 -6.60
CA ALA A 32 8.23 -6.11 -6.59
C ALA A 32 8.70 -5.05 -7.59
N ARG A 33 7.80 -4.28 -8.20
CA ARG A 33 8.16 -3.22 -9.14
C ARG A 33 7.62 -1.88 -8.67
N PRO A 34 8.40 -0.80 -8.77
CA PRO A 34 7.88 0.54 -8.46
C PRO A 34 6.64 0.83 -9.28
N ALA A 35 5.63 1.40 -8.65
CA ALA A 35 4.35 1.64 -9.28
C ALA A 35 3.93 3.09 -9.11
N LYS A 36 3.24 3.62 -10.13
CA LYS A 36 2.64 4.94 -10.07
C LYS A 36 1.35 4.90 -9.26
N ALA A 37 0.96 6.06 -8.74
CA ALA A 37 -0.29 6.18 -7.99
C ALA A 37 -1.51 5.72 -8.79
N SER A 38 -1.46 5.86 -10.10
CA SER A 38 -2.56 5.46 -11.01
C SER A 38 -2.54 3.98 -11.36
N LYS A 39 -1.56 3.21 -10.91
CA LYS A 39 -1.48 1.78 -11.18
C LYS A 39 -2.75 1.08 -10.72
N GLN A 40 -3.33 0.26 -11.59
CA GLN A 40 -4.49 -0.56 -11.23
C GLN A 40 -4.01 -1.76 -10.41
N VAL A 41 -4.66 -1.98 -9.27
CA VAL A 41 -4.36 -3.10 -8.38
C VAL A 41 -5.59 -3.95 -8.19
N GLN A 42 -5.38 -5.20 -7.81
CA GLN A 42 -6.45 -6.18 -7.62
C GLN A 42 -6.10 -7.13 -6.48
N VAL A 43 -7.10 -7.88 -6.03
CA VAL A 43 -6.91 -8.92 -5.01
C VAL A 43 -5.83 -9.90 -5.47
N GLY A 44 -4.92 -10.21 -4.57
CA GLY A 44 -3.78 -11.09 -4.84
C GLY A 44 -2.48 -10.35 -5.12
N ASP A 45 -2.54 -9.06 -5.45
CA ASP A 45 -1.32 -8.27 -5.66
C ASP A 45 -0.56 -8.08 -4.35
N LEU A 46 0.77 -8.08 -4.43
CA LEU A 46 1.65 -7.74 -3.32
C LEU A 46 2.01 -6.27 -3.40
N VAL A 47 1.80 -5.55 -2.32
CA VAL A 47 2.12 -4.12 -2.22
C VAL A 47 3.18 -3.93 -1.15
N GLU A 48 4.29 -3.31 -1.52
CA GLU A 48 5.36 -2.98 -0.61
C GLU A 48 5.40 -1.47 -0.42
N ILE A 49 5.44 -1.03 0.83
CA ILE A 49 5.48 0.40 1.18
C ILE A 49 6.69 0.64 2.04
N ASP A 50 7.56 1.56 1.60
CA ASP A 50 8.70 2.03 2.37
C ASP A 50 8.31 3.32 3.08
N LEU A 51 8.18 3.25 4.40
CA LEU A 51 7.81 4.38 5.24
C LEU A 51 9.01 5.08 5.87
N GLY A 52 10.22 4.77 5.41
CA GLY A 52 11.45 5.35 5.92
C GLY A 52 12.02 4.57 7.09
N SER A 53 11.34 4.58 8.23
CA SER A 53 11.78 3.86 9.43
C SER A 53 11.49 2.37 9.37
N HIS A 54 10.52 1.97 8.58
CA HIS A 54 10.16 0.55 8.41
C HIS A 54 9.49 0.36 7.05
N ARG A 55 9.47 -0.90 6.64
CA ARG A 55 8.88 -1.33 5.38
C ARG A 55 7.83 -2.40 5.68
N ILE A 56 6.73 -2.33 4.97
CA ILE A 56 5.67 -3.30 5.10
C ILE A 56 5.33 -3.87 3.72
N VAL A 57 5.17 -5.19 3.66
CA VAL A 57 4.69 -5.87 2.46
C VAL A 57 3.36 -6.52 2.81
N VAL A 58 2.34 -6.23 2.03
CA VAL A 58 1.01 -6.74 2.25
C VAL A 58 0.47 -7.39 0.98
N ARG A 59 -0.42 -8.36 1.15
CA ARG A 59 -1.19 -8.92 0.06
C ARG A 59 -2.59 -8.33 0.09
N ILE A 60 -3.08 -7.88 -1.05
CA ILE A 60 -4.44 -7.38 -1.16
C ILE A 60 -5.39 -8.55 -1.04
N THR A 61 -6.27 -8.54 -0.03
CA THR A 61 -7.23 -9.62 0.20
C THR A 61 -8.65 -9.22 -0.12
N ALA A 62 -8.94 -7.91 -0.14
CA ALA A 62 -10.26 -7.40 -0.45
C ALA A 62 -10.15 -5.96 -0.94
N MET A 63 -11.18 -5.52 -1.64
CA MET A 63 -11.33 -4.13 -2.09
C MET A 63 -12.55 -3.54 -1.41
N ARG A 64 -12.49 -2.23 -1.14
CA ARG A 64 -13.64 -1.51 -0.63
C ARG A 64 -14.64 -1.30 -1.77
N THR A 65 -15.84 -1.86 -1.63
CA THR A 65 -16.85 -1.83 -2.67
C THR A 65 -17.98 -0.86 -2.38
N SER A 66 -18.05 -0.31 -1.16
CA SER A 66 -19.10 0.61 -0.78
C SER A 66 -18.57 1.65 0.20
N ALA A 67 -19.37 2.72 0.43
CA ALA A 67 -18.99 3.77 1.36
C ALA A 67 -18.79 3.26 2.79
N ARG A 68 -19.48 2.20 3.17
CA ARG A 68 -19.35 1.61 4.49
C ARG A 68 -18.15 0.67 4.60
N GLY A 69 -17.72 0.11 3.47
CA GLY A 69 -16.60 -0.79 3.42
C GLY A 69 -16.75 -2.03 4.30
N PRO A 70 -15.87 -3.00 4.18
CA PRO A 70 -15.85 -4.15 5.08
C PRO A 70 -15.34 -3.76 6.47
N ALA A 71 -15.78 -4.47 7.49
CA ALA A 71 -15.33 -4.26 8.86
C ALA A 71 -13.98 -4.92 9.14
N PHE A 72 -13.35 -5.53 8.17
CA PHE A 72 -12.08 -6.24 8.28
C PHE A 72 -11.02 -5.56 7.40
N PRO A 73 -9.73 -5.81 7.67
CA PRO A 73 -8.66 -5.24 6.86
C PRO A 73 -8.75 -5.66 5.40
N LEU A 74 -8.36 -4.77 4.50
CA LEU A 74 -8.33 -5.04 3.06
C LEU A 74 -7.04 -5.73 2.62
N TYR A 75 -6.21 -6.11 3.57
CA TYR A 75 -4.90 -6.69 3.30
C TYR A 75 -4.50 -7.69 4.37
N GLU A 76 -3.54 -8.53 4.01
CA GLU A 76 -2.84 -9.43 4.92
C GLU A 76 -1.37 -9.02 4.95
N VAL A 77 -0.80 -8.87 6.14
CA VAL A 77 0.61 -8.53 6.27
C VAL A 77 1.45 -9.76 5.93
N VAL A 78 2.28 -9.65 4.91
CA VAL A 78 3.18 -10.72 4.48
C VAL A 78 4.54 -10.56 5.16
N GLU A 79 5.03 -9.32 5.23
CA GLU A 79 6.32 -9.03 5.83
C GLU A 79 6.27 -7.62 6.43
N ARG A 80 6.87 -7.49 7.61
CA ARG A 80 7.06 -6.19 8.25
C ARG A 80 8.51 -6.13 8.72
N ALA A 81 9.27 -5.21 8.14
CA ALA A 81 10.68 -5.06 8.47
C ALA A 81 10.95 -3.65 8.95
N LYS A 82 11.68 -3.55 10.05
CA LYS A 82 12.22 -2.28 10.51
C LYS A 82 13.49 -2.02 9.72
N VAL A 83 13.55 -0.87 9.07
CA VAL A 83 14.77 -0.48 8.34
C VAL A 83 15.78 -0.03 9.37
N ASP A 84 16.83 -0.82 9.51
CA ASP A 84 17.92 -0.48 10.43
C ASP A 84 18.89 0.44 9.68
N GLN A 85 18.93 1.68 10.11
CA GLN A 85 19.79 2.69 9.51
C GLN A 85 21.13 2.65 10.22
N PRO A 86 22.21 2.28 9.53
CA PRO A 86 23.51 2.10 10.19
C PRO A 86 24.20 3.41 10.58
N TRP A 87 23.60 4.53 10.30
CA TRP A 87 24.17 5.83 10.67
C TRP A 87 23.33 6.55 11.72
#